data_fd036b40bd962b1ccaea4ca00b0578eb
#
_entry.id   fd036b40bd962b1ccaea4ca00b0578eb
#
_cell.length_a   1.000
_cell.length_b   1.000
_cell.length_c   1.000
_cell.angle_alpha   90.00
_cell.angle_beta   90.00
_cell.angle_gamma   90.00
#
_symmetry.space_group_name_H-M   'P 1'
#
loop_
_entity.id
_entity.type
_entity.pdbx_description
1 polymer ?
#
loop_
_entity_poly.entity_id
_entity_poly.type
_entity_poly.pdbx_seq_one_letter_code
_entity_poly.pdbx_strand_id
1 'polypeptide(L)'
;MAISRAQLVKELEPGLNALFGLEYDQYDREFEQIFTMESSDRAFEEEVMLSGFGAAPTKSEGSAVSFDDAQEVYTARYTMETIALAFSITEEAIEDNLYDRLASRYTKALARSMSQTKQVKGAAILNNAFDSSYTGGDGLELCSTAHTLANGSTFRNELSTAADLNETSLEQALIDIAGFVDERGLKVAVSGTKMIVPKELQFTADRLLESTLRPGTADNDINAVRNMGMLPDGYAVNHFLTDTDAWFIKTDAPNGLKGFNRTAVRTSMEGDFDTGNVRYKARERYAFGWSDPRGIFGSPGA
;
A
#
# COMPACT_ATOMS: atom_id res chain seq x y z
N MET A 1 3.62 6.38 55.36
CA MET A 1 4.00 6.91 54.03
C MET A 1 2.95 6.42 53.05
N ALA A 2 2.12 7.30 52.54
CA ALA A 2 1.18 6.92 51.51
C ALA A 2 1.96 6.79 50.21
N ILE A 3 1.91 5.63 49.57
CA ILE A 3 2.45 5.43 48.23
C ILE A 3 1.58 6.28 47.30
N SER A 4 2.17 7.31 46.70
CA SER A 4 1.40 8.22 45.85
C SER A 4 1.03 7.53 44.52
N ARG A 5 -0.21 7.70 44.10
CA ARG A 5 -0.72 7.27 42.78
C ARG A 5 0.20 7.59 41.58
N ALA A 6 0.89 8.71 41.65
CA ALA A 6 1.85 9.10 40.63
C ALA A 6 3.02 8.13 40.44
N GLN A 7 3.36 7.35 41.47
CA GLN A 7 4.41 6.33 41.39
C GLN A 7 3.90 5.03 40.74
N LEU A 8 2.67 4.62 41.05
CA LEU A 8 2.05 3.45 40.42
C LEU A 8 1.83 3.64 38.90
N VAL A 9 1.39 4.80 38.47
CA VAL A 9 1.21 5.12 37.05
C VAL A 9 2.52 5.01 36.29
N LYS A 10 3.63 5.48 36.86
CA LYS A 10 4.96 5.43 36.22
C LYS A 10 5.55 4.02 36.13
N GLU A 11 5.21 3.12 37.04
CA GLU A 11 5.67 1.72 37.00
C GLU A 11 4.88 0.87 35.98
N LEU A 12 3.62 1.22 35.76
CA LEU A 12 2.72 0.49 34.85
C LEU A 12 2.91 0.85 33.37
N GLU A 13 3.25 2.10 33.09
CA GLU A 13 3.43 2.60 31.74
C GLU A 13 4.45 1.77 30.91
N PRO A 14 5.65 1.42 31.43
CA PRO A 14 6.59 0.60 30.70
C PRO A 14 6.05 -0.79 30.36
N GLY A 15 5.31 -1.42 31.29
CA GLY A 15 4.70 -2.73 31.08
C GLY A 15 3.61 -2.72 30.02
N LEU A 16 2.74 -1.72 30.04
CA LEU A 16 1.70 -1.55 29.02
C LEU A 16 2.28 -1.18 27.65
N ASN A 17 3.32 -0.36 27.61
CA ASN A 17 4.00 -0.01 26.37
C ASN A 17 4.70 -1.22 25.75
N ALA A 18 5.35 -2.07 26.54
CA ALA A 18 5.96 -3.30 26.07
C ALA A 18 4.90 -4.28 25.52
N LEU A 19 3.79 -4.43 26.25
CA LEU A 19 2.68 -5.29 25.84
C LEU A 19 2.01 -4.77 24.55
N PHE A 20 1.84 -3.46 24.42
CA PHE A 20 1.32 -2.82 23.21
C PHE A 20 2.22 -3.11 22.02
N GLY A 21 3.54 -2.90 22.15
CA GLY A 21 4.50 -3.16 21.09
C GLY A 21 4.48 -4.61 20.62
N LEU A 22 4.51 -5.57 21.56
CA LEU A 22 4.45 -6.99 21.24
C LEU A 22 3.17 -7.37 20.46
N GLU A 23 2.02 -6.86 20.89
CA GLU A 23 0.76 -7.16 20.21
C GLU A 23 0.64 -6.43 18.86
N TYR A 24 1.15 -5.20 18.75
CA TYR A 24 1.13 -4.43 17.50
C TYR A 24 1.99 -5.07 16.41
N ASP A 25 3.14 -5.63 16.79
CA ASP A 25 4.07 -6.27 15.85
C ASP A 25 3.74 -7.75 15.56
N GLN A 26 2.74 -8.32 16.27
CA GLN A 26 2.34 -9.71 16.07
C GLN A 26 1.61 -9.96 14.76
N TYR A 27 0.96 -8.93 14.19
CA TYR A 27 0.18 -9.04 12.97
C TYR A 27 1.05 -8.77 11.75
N ASP A 28 0.92 -9.63 10.73
CA ASP A 28 1.59 -9.44 9.46
C ASP A 28 1.19 -8.09 8.83
N ARG A 29 2.17 -7.40 8.30
CA ARG A 29 2.00 -6.07 7.69
C ARG A 29 1.75 -6.22 6.19
N GLU A 30 0.53 -6.60 5.81
CA GLU A 30 0.17 -6.84 4.41
C GLU A 30 0.37 -5.61 3.52
N PHE A 31 0.19 -4.39 4.06
CA PHE A 31 0.44 -3.16 3.32
C PHE A 31 1.91 -3.00 2.87
N GLU A 32 2.89 -3.60 3.57
CA GLU A 32 4.31 -3.57 3.17
C GLU A 32 4.58 -4.42 1.91
N GLN A 33 3.69 -5.36 1.58
CA GLN A 33 3.75 -6.10 0.32
C GLN A 33 3.34 -5.24 -0.88
N ILE A 34 2.53 -4.21 -0.64
CA ILE A 34 1.96 -3.32 -1.66
C ILE A 34 2.83 -2.08 -1.81
N PHE A 35 3.08 -1.37 -0.69
CA PHE A 35 3.72 -0.05 -0.68
C PHE A 35 5.21 -0.14 -0.36
N THR A 36 5.98 0.76 -0.97
CA THR A 36 7.33 1.09 -0.52
C THR A 36 7.22 2.11 0.61
N MET A 37 7.68 1.74 1.82
CA MET A 37 7.55 2.58 3.00
C MET A 37 8.74 3.53 3.15
N GLU A 38 8.46 4.82 3.23
CA GLU A 38 9.43 5.89 3.44
C GLU A 38 9.13 6.67 4.73
N SER A 39 10.11 7.40 5.25
CA SER A 39 9.93 8.27 6.41
C SER A 39 9.81 9.72 5.96
N SER A 40 8.95 10.50 6.64
CA SER A 40 8.76 11.92 6.38
C SER A 40 8.86 12.70 7.67
N ASP A 41 9.30 13.94 7.59
CA ASP A 41 9.31 14.92 8.70
C ASP A 41 8.33 16.09 8.47
N ARG A 42 7.54 16.05 7.37
CA ARG A 42 6.63 17.10 6.94
C ARG A 42 5.16 16.77 7.22
N ALA A 43 4.30 17.76 7.07
CA ALA A 43 2.84 17.58 7.18
C ALA A 43 2.23 16.94 5.93
N PHE A 44 2.88 17.08 4.81
CA PHE A 44 2.57 16.47 3.52
C PHE A 44 3.87 16.27 2.73
N GLU A 45 3.88 15.31 1.82
CA GLU A 45 4.93 15.13 0.81
C GLU A 45 4.34 15.37 -0.57
N GLU A 46 5.15 15.93 -1.44
CA GLU A 46 4.80 16.17 -2.84
C GLU A 46 5.88 15.57 -3.73
N GLU A 47 5.45 14.75 -4.67
CA GLU A 47 6.31 14.16 -5.68
C GLU A 47 5.88 14.65 -7.06
N VAL A 48 6.83 15.24 -7.79
CA VAL A 48 6.59 15.80 -9.11
C VAL A 48 6.97 14.77 -10.17
N MET A 49 6.05 14.49 -11.08
CA MET A 49 6.33 13.69 -12.27
C MET A 49 6.99 14.57 -13.33
N LEU A 50 8.15 14.12 -13.80
CA LEU A 50 8.90 14.81 -14.86
C LEU A 50 8.76 14.08 -16.20
N SER A 51 8.58 14.80 -17.29
CA SER A 51 8.39 14.21 -18.61
C SER A 51 9.63 13.54 -19.20
N GLY A 52 10.81 13.81 -18.65
CA GLY A 52 12.06 13.39 -19.29
C GLY A 52 12.30 14.02 -20.66
N PHE A 53 13.13 13.37 -21.47
CA PHE A 53 13.46 13.80 -22.84
C PHE A 53 12.86 12.83 -23.86
N GLY A 54 12.61 13.32 -25.08
CA GLY A 54 12.21 12.51 -26.21
C GLY A 54 13.36 11.66 -26.79
N ALA A 55 13.07 10.92 -27.85
CA ALA A 55 14.09 10.14 -28.55
C ALA A 55 15.18 11.03 -29.14
N ALA A 56 16.44 10.70 -28.87
CA ALA A 56 17.56 11.46 -29.44
C ALA A 56 17.62 11.30 -30.95
N PRO A 57 17.61 12.41 -31.71
CA PRO A 57 17.72 12.35 -33.18
C PRO A 57 19.12 12.01 -33.66
N THR A 58 19.23 11.42 -34.82
CA THR A 58 20.52 11.16 -35.46
C THR A 58 21.19 12.50 -35.82
N LYS A 59 22.42 12.71 -35.39
CA LYS A 59 23.24 13.88 -35.71
C LYS A 59 24.11 13.59 -36.93
N SER A 60 23.98 14.44 -37.97
CA SER A 60 24.88 14.40 -39.12
C SER A 60 26.21 15.05 -38.79
N GLU A 61 27.27 14.65 -39.51
CA GLU A 61 28.60 15.26 -39.38
C GLU A 61 28.54 16.76 -39.65
N GLY A 62 29.15 17.58 -38.78
CA GLY A 62 29.17 19.04 -38.90
C GLY A 62 27.88 19.76 -38.51
N SER A 63 26.78 19.06 -38.20
CA SER A 63 25.54 19.70 -37.72
C SER A 63 25.57 20.00 -36.20
N ALA A 64 24.74 20.95 -35.72
CA ALA A 64 24.54 21.22 -34.31
C ALA A 64 23.83 20.08 -33.59
N VAL A 65 23.99 20.00 -32.27
CA VAL A 65 23.23 19.10 -31.42
C VAL A 65 21.80 19.64 -31.24
N SER A 66 20.79 18.76 -31.23
CA SER A 66 19.42 19.15 -30.87
C SER A 66 19.32 19.32 -29.35
N PHE A 67 18.55 20.35 -28.95
CA PHE A 67 18.15 20.52 -27.54
C PHE A 67 16.71 20.08 -27.40
N ASP A 68 16.40 19.48 -26.24
CA ASP A 68 15.05 19.10 -25.83
C ASP A 68 14.82 19.58 -24.42
N ASP A 69 13.57 19.89 -24.04
CA ASP A 69 13.19 20.43 -22.75
C ASP A 69 12.36 19.41 -21.98
N ALA A 70 12.76 19.15 -20.73
CA ALA A 70 11.93 18.42 -19.77
C ALA A 70 10.96 19.39 -19.08
N GLN A 71 9.74 18.92 -18.80
CA GLN A 71 8.72 19.69 -18.10
C GLN A 71 8.10 18.90 -16.96
N GLU A 72 7.57 19.61 -15.99
CA GLU A 72 6.75 19.05 -14.93
C GLU A 72 5.38 18.68 -15.50
N VAL A 73 4.90 17.47 -15.24
CA VAL A 73 3.62 16.95 -15.77
C VAL A 73 2.52 17.14 -14.74
N TYR A 74 2.67 16.50 -13.59
CA TYR A 74 1.75 16.62 -12.47
C TYR A 74 2.47 16.40 -11.14
N THR A 75 1.78 16.73 -10.04
CA THR A 75 2.28 16.54 -8.68
C THR A 75 1.36 15.62 -7.90
N ALA A 76 1.91 14.53 -7.38
CA ALA A 76 1.22 13.66 -6.43
C ALA A 76 1.44 14.19 -5.01
N ARG A 77 0.35 14.34 -4.23
CA ARG A 77 0.41 14.87 -2.87
C ARG A 77 -0.07 13.86 -1.86
N TYR A 78 0.78 13.59 -0.86
CA TYR A 78 0.51 12.70 0.27
C TYR A 78 0.26 13.53 1.54
N THR A 79 -0.98 13.61 1.98
CA THR A 79 -1.35 14.34 3.20
C THR A 79 -1.33 13.41 4.39
N MET A 80 -0.50 13.72 5.41
CA MET A 80 -0.34 12.88 6.60
C MET A 80 -1.57 12.92 7.48
N GLU A 81 -2.21 11.78 7.65
CA GLU A 81 -3.32 11.60 8.56
C GLU A 81 -2.85 11.25 9.97
N THR A 82 -3.60 11.69 10.98
CA THR A 82 -3.35 11.32 12.38
C THR A 82 -4.37 10.30 12.81
N ILE A 83 -3.91 9.11 13.16
CA ILE A 83 -4.74 8.05 13.72
C ILE A 83 -4.45 7.95 15.21
N ALA A 84 -5.47 8.02 16.03
CA ALA A 84 -5.35 7.94 17.47
C ALA A 84 -6.58 7.28 18.08
N LEU A 85 -6.35 6.47 19.10
CA LEU A 85 -7.38 5.84 19.90
C LEU A 85 -6.91 5.78 21.36
N ALA A 86 -7.84 5.88 22.30
CA ALA A 86 -7.56 5.85 23.72
C ALA A 86 -8.62 5.08 24.47
N PHE A 87 -8.26 4.57 25.65
CA PHE A 87 -9.21 4.08 26.64
C PHE A 87 -8.91 4.69 28.01
N SER A 88 -9.89 4.66 28.90
CA SER A 88 -9.74 5.08 30.30
C SER A 88 -10.11 3.95 31.24
N ILE A 89 -9.46 3.90 32.40
CA ILE A 89 -9.75 3.00 33.50
C ILE A 89 -10.16 3.88 34.68
N THR A 90 -11.28 3.56 35.31
CA THR A 90 -11.79 4.32 36.44
C THR A 90 -10.96 4.10 37.69
N GLU A 91 -11.05 5.05 38.60
CA GLU A 91 -10.38 5.00 39.91
C GLU A 91 -10.81 3.78 40.72
N GLU A 92 -12.10 3.48 40.76
CA GLU A 92 -12.66 2.35 41.49
C GLU A 92 -12.15 1.00 40.96
N ALA A 93 -12.03 0.87 39.64
CA ALA A 93 -11.47 -0.34 39.00
C ALA A 93 -9.99 -0.54 39.35
N ILE A 94 -9.27 0.53 39.63
CA ILE A 94 -7.87 0.48 40.08
C ILE A 94 -7.82 0.08 41.55
N GLU A 95 -8.71 0.59 42.41
CA GLU A 95 -8.80 0.27 43.83
C GLU A 95 -9.22 -1.18 44.09
N ASP A 96 -10.15 -1.72 43.28
CA ASP A 96 -10.63 -3.09 43.34
C ASP A 96 -9.67 -4.14 42.77
N ASN A 97 -8.45 -3.74 42.39
CA ASN A 97 -7.40 -4.61 41.83
C ASN A 97 -7.83 -5.39 40.56
N LEU A 98 -8.85 -4.91 39.83
CA LEU A 98 -9.26 -5.45 38.54
C LEU A 98 -8.32 -4.98 37.42
N TYR A 99 -7.40 -4.12 37.75
CA TYR A 99 -6.54 -3.34 36.88
C TYR A 99 -5.64 -4.20 35.97
N ASP A 100 -4.91 -5.17 36.51
CA ASP A 100 -3.94 -5.96 35.75
C ASP A 100 -4.58 -6.73 34.58
N ARG A 101 -5.74 -7.30 34.81
CA ARG A 101 -6.47 -8.07 33.81
C ARG A 101 -7.15 -7.18 32.77
N LEU A 102 -7.74 -6.06 33.19
CA LEU A 102 -8.47 -5.14 32.31
C LEU A 102 -7.51 -4.29 31.47
N ALA A 103 -6.49 -3.68 32.08
CA ALA A 103 -5.50 -2.87 31.39
C ALA A 103 -4.78 -3.67 30.29
N SER A 104 -4.34 -4.88 30.61
CA SER A 104 -3.69 -5.78 29.65
C SER A 104 -4.61 -6.11 28.45
N ARG A 105 -5.88 -6.44 28.71
CA ARG A 105 -6.85 -6.75 27.65
C ARG A 105 -7.14 -5.54 26.76
N TYR A 106 -7.35 -4.37 27.34
CA TYR A 106 -7.64 -3.14 26.58
C TYR A 106 -6.43 -2.65 25.82
N THR A 107 -5.21 -2.81 26.35
CA THR A 107 -3.97 -2.47 25.65
C THR A 107 -3.78 -3.35 24.41
N LYS A 108 -4.03 -4.66 24.52
CA LYS A 108 -4.02 -5.57 23.36
C LYS A 108 -5.09 -5.22 22.34
N ALA A 109 -6.31 -4.93 22.78
CA ALA A 109 -7.39 -4.51 21.90
C ALA A 109 -7.07 -3.20 21.19
N LEU A 110 -6.44 -2.24 21.87
CA LEU A 110 -5.99 -0.97 21.29
C LEU A 110 -4.92 -1.20 20.23
N ALA A 111 -3.90 -2.02 20.52
CA ALA A 111 -2.83 -2.34 19.58
C ALA A 111 -3.38 -3.00 18.32
N ARG A 112 -4.27 -3.99 18.47
CA ARG A 112 -4.96 -4.65 17.35
C ARG A 112 -5.77 -3.67 16.51
N SER A 113 -6.53 -2.77 17.15
CA SER A 113 -7.35 -1.77 16.46
C SER A 113 -6.48 -0.81 15.65
N MET A 114 -5.36 -0.34 16.20
CA MET A 114 -4.42 0.55 15.48
C MET A 114 -3.80 -0.17 14.27
N SER A 115 -3.31 -1.41 14.45
CA SER A 115 -2.75 -2.22 13.37
C SER A 115 -3.78 -2.47 12.27
N GLN A 116 -5.00 -2.89 12.62
CA GLN A 116 -6.08 -3.12 11.66
C GLN A 116 -6.44 -1.85 10.86
N THR A 117 -6.52 -0.69 11.52
CA THR A 117 -6.81 0.57 10.85
C THR A 117 -5.76 0.90 9.79
N LYS A 118 -4.48 0.64 10.08
CA LYS A 118 -3.40 0.86 9.13
C LYS A 118 -3.49 -0.07 7.92
N GLN A 119 -3.80 -1.35 8.14
CA GLN A 119 -4.04 -2.32 7.06
C GLN A 119 -5.21 -1.90 6.17
N VAL A 120 -6.35 -1.54 6.78
CA VAL A 120 -7.54 -1.08 6.03
C VAL A 120 -7.24 0.17 5.22
N LYS A 121 -6.49 1.13 5.79
CA LYS A 121 -6.09 2.35 5.06
C LYS A 121 -5.15 2.08 3.90
N GLY A 122 -4.21 1.15 4.06
CA GLY A 122 -3.37 0.69 2.95
C GLY A 122 -4.21 0.02 1.86
N ALA A 123 -5.05 -0.95 2.23
CA ALA A 123 -5.91 -1.65 1.27
C ALA A 123 -6.93 -0.72 0.59
N ALA A 124 -7.35 0.38 1.24
CA ALA A 124 -8.31 1.33 0.68
C ALA A 124 -7.84 1.96 -0.65
N ILE A 125 -6.52 2.09 -0.86
CA ILE A 125 -5.97 2.57 -2.14
C ILE A 125 -6.33 1.59 -3.27
N LEU A 126 -6.20 0.28 -3.03
CA LEU A 126 -6.55 -0.74 -4.03
C LEU A 126 -8.06 -0.96 -4.13
N ASN A 127 -8.79 -0.88 -3.03
CA ASN A 127 -10.26 -0.98 -3.03
C ASN A 127 -10.92 0.13 -3.85
N ASN A 128 -10.28 1.29 -3.96
CA ASN A 128 -10.76 2.43 -4.76
C ASN A 128 -9.96 2.60 -6.06
N ALA A 129 -9.20 1.59 -6.49
CA ALA A 129 -8.29 1.70 -7.62
C ALA A 129 -9.00 2.01 -8.95
N PHE A 130 -10.26 1.61 -9.08
CA PHE A 130 -11.11 1.78 -10.26
C PHE A 130 -12.20 2.86 -10.07
N ASP A 131 -12.20 3.57 -8.93
CA ASP A 131 -13.22 4.59 -8.63
C ASP A 131 -12.71 5.98 -9.03
N SER A 132 -13.33 6.58 -10.03
CA SER A 132 -13.02 7.92 -10.53
C SER A 132 -13.20 9.06 -9.53
N SER A 133 -13.77 8.80 -8.34
CA SER A 133 -13.83 9.75 -7.23
C SER A 133 -12.51 9.85 -6.46
N TYR A 134 -11.62 8.86 -6.61
CA TYR A 134 -10.31 8.79 -5.94
C TYR A 134 -9.19 8.98 -6.94
N THR A 135 -8.86 10.24 -7.24
CA THR A 135 -7.91 10.61 -8.28
C THR A 135 -6.50 10.84 -7.75
N GLY A 136 -5.52 10.49 -8.57
CA GLY A 136 -4.10 10.76 -8.36
C GLY A 136 -3.68 12.16 -8.81
N GLY A 137 -2.37 12.35 -8.95
CA GLY A 137 -1.77 13.61 -9.42
C GLY A 137 -2.14 13.96 -10.87
N ASP A 138 -2.39 12.96 -11.70
CA ASP A 138 -2.82 13.09 -13.11
C ASP A 138 -4.33 13.35 -13.26
N GLY A 139 -5.08 13.36 -12.15
CA GLY A 139 -6.52 13.60 -12.12
C GLY A 139 -7.39 12.38 -12.48
N LEU A 140 -6.79 11.19 -12.59
CA LEU A 140 -7.47 9.92 -12.85
C LEU A 140 -7.36 8.95 -11.67
N GLU A 141 -8.18 7.92 -11.68
CA GLU A 141 -8.12 6.79 -10.74
C GLU A 141 -6.78 6.03 -10.88
N LEU A 142 -6.43 5.23 -9.88
CA LEU A 142 -5.16 4.49 -9.85
C LEU A 142 -5.00 3.53 -11.03
N CYS A 143 -6.04 2.77 -11.35
CA CYS A 143 -6.11 1.91 -12.53
C CYS A 143 -7.12 2.48 -13.52
N SER A 144 -6.63 2.82 -14.71
CA SER A 144 -7.45 3.44 -15.76
C SER A 144 -7.03 2.95 -17.13
N THR A 145 -7.99 2.93 -18.04
CA THR A 145 -7.75 2.57 -19.45
C THR A 145 -7.12 3.70 -20.26
N ALA A 146 -7.00 4.92 -19.69
CA ALA A 146 -6.62 6.10 -20.48
C ALA A 146 -5.87 7.18 -19.67
N HIS A 147 -4.80 6.82 -18.95
CA HIS A 147 -3.90 7.80 -18.35
C HIS A 147 -3.27 8.70 -19.41
N THR A 148 -3.42 10.00 -19.25
CA THR A 148 -2.93 10.99 -20.22
C THR A 148 -1.44 11.27 -20.03
N LEU A 149 -0.65 11.17 -21.09
CA LEU A 149 0.78 11.45 -21.11
C LEU A 149 1.05 12.92 -21.52
N ALA A 150 2.23 13.43 -21.17
CA ALA A 150 2.65 14.78 -21.54
C ALA A 150 2.68 15.04 -23.07
N ASN A 151 2.85 14.00 -23.88
CA ASN A 151 2.81 14.09 -25.34
C ASN A 151 1.38 14.07 -25.93
N GLY A 152 0.33 14.00 -25.07
CA GLY A 152 -1.07 13.96 -25.48
C GLY A 152 -1.58 12.58 -25.90
N SER A 153 -0.76 11.54 -25.88
CA SER A 153 -1.21 10.15 -26.00
C SER A 153 -1.68 9.60 -24.66
N THR A 154 -2.19 8.38 -24.64
CA THR A 154 -2.64 7.70 -23.42
C THR A 154 -1.95 6.36 -23.27
N PHE A 155 -1.78 5.91 -22.02
CA PHE A 155 -1.45 4.53 -21.70
C PHE A 155 -2.50 3.97 -20.75
N ARG A 156 -2.55 2.65 -20.62
CA ARG A 156 -3.46 1.96 -19.72
C ARG A 156 -2.68 1.06 -18.75
N ASN A 157 -3.11 1.02 -17.52
CA ASN A 157 -2.67 0.06 -16.51
C ASN A 157 -3.83 -0.81 -16.01
N GLU A 158 -4.85 -0.96 -16.85
CA GLU A 158 -6.01 -1.80 -16.68
C GLU A 158 -6.28 -2.59 -17.96
N LEU A 159 -6.91 -3.77 -17.85
CA LEU A 159 -7.36 -4.51 -19.02
C LEU A 159 -8.39 -3.70 -19.82
N SER A 160 -8.31 -3.73 -21.15
CA SER A 160 -9.28 -3.02 -22.01
C SER A 160 -10.73 -3.49 -21.84
N THR A 161 -10.91 -4.70 -21.35
CA THR A 161 -12.18 -5.30 -20.93
C THR A 161 -11.91 -6.00 -19.61
N ALA A 162 -12.68 -5.66 -18.60
CA ALA A 162 -12.59 -6.28 -17.28
C ALA A 162 -12.68 -7.80 -17.41
N ALA A 163 -11.85 -8.52 -16.67
CA ALA A 163 -11.79 -9.97 -16.73
C ALA A 163 -11.34 -10.56 -15.40
N ASP A 164 -11.96 -11.70 -15.05
CA ASP A 164 -11.55 -12.50 -13.91
C ASP A 164 -10.10 -13.01 -14.06
N LEU A 165 -9.49 -13.34 -12.94
CA LEU A 165 -8.15 -13.90 -12.89
C LEU A 165 -8.14 -15.30 -13.53
N ASN A 166 -7.54 -15.38 -14.69
CA ASN A 166 -7.26 -16.62 -15.41
C ASN A 166 -5.94 -16.50 -16.20
N GLU A 167 -5.47 -17.58 -16.79
CA GLU A 167 -4.21 -17.60 -17.53
C GLU A 167 -4.17 -16.55 -18.64
N THR A 168 -5.22 -16.46 -19.46
CA THR A 168 -5.27 -15.55 -20.59
C THR A 168 -5.29 -14.08 -20.16
N SER A 169 -6.06 -13.73 -19.11
CA SER A 169 -6.10 -12.35 -18.59
C SER A 169 -4.78 -11.96 -17.93
N LEU A 170 -4.13 -12.92 -17.24
CA LEU A 170 -2.81 -12.70 -16.65
C LEU A 170 -1.73 -12.49 -17.72
N GLU A 171 -1.69 -13.33 -18.76
CA GLU A 171 -0.75 -13.19 -19.88
C GLU A 171 -0.95 -11.84 -20.59
N GLN A 172 -2.21 -11.45 -20.84
CA GLN A 172 -2.50 -10.15 -21.46
C GLN A 172 -2.03 -8.97 -20.59
N ALA A 173 -2.24 -9.04 -19.28
CA ALA A 173 -1.77 -8.02 -18.35
C ALA A 173 -0.23 -7.87 -18.37
N LEU A 174 0.49 -8.99 -18.39
CA LEU A 174 1.96 -8.99 -18.48
C LEU A 174 2.47 -8.42 -19.81
N ILE A 175 1.75 -8.68 -20.92
CA ILE A 175 2.05 -8.10 -22.24
C ILE A 175 1.81 -6.59 -22.21
N ASP A 176 0.71 -6.13 -21.62
CA ASP A 176 0.37 -4.72 -21.50
C ASP A 176 1.39 -3.97 -20.62
N ILE A 177 1.84 -4.56 -19.50
CA ILE A 177 2.91 -4.01 -18.65
C ILE A 177 4.21 -3.84 -19.45
N ALA A 178 4.62 -4.84 -20.20
CA ALA A 178 5.82 -4.78 -21.04
C ALA A 178 5.70 -3.72 -22.16
N GLY A 179 4.48 -3.30 -22.47
CA GLY A 179 4.15 -2.25 -23.43
C GLY A 179 4.18 -0.83 -22.88
N PHE A 180 4.40 -0.62 -21.58
CA PHE A 180 4.36 0.70 -20.96
C PHE A 180 5.34 1.69 -21.60
N VAL A 181 4.92 2.94 -21.63
CA VAL A 181 5.67 4.07 -22.17
C VAL A 181 5.81 5.19 -21.14
N ASP A 182 6.85 5.99 -21.27
CA ASP A 182 7.06 7.18 -20.46
C ASP A 182 6.19 8.36 -20.92
N GLU A 183 6.34 9.51 -20.28
CA GLU A 183 5.59 10.74 -20.59
C GLU A 183 5.84 11.29 -22.00
N ARG A 184 6.91 10.87 -22.66
CA ARG A 184 7.30 11.26 -24.03
C ARG A 184 6.97 10.17 -25.06
N GLY A 185 6.41 9.02 -24.61
CA GLY A 185 6.06 7.90 -25.48
C GLY A 185 7.22 6.92 -25.75
N LEU A 186 8.33 7.04 -25.03
CA LEU A 186 9.41 6.06 -25.10
C LEU A 186 9.05 4.83 -24.30
N LYS A 187 9.37 3.64 -24.81
CA LYS A 187 9.12 2.39 -24.08
C LYS A 187 9.97 2.31 -22.81
N VAL A 188 9.32 2.04 -21.71
CA VAL A 188 9.95 1.75 -20.42
C VAL A 188 9.94 0.24 -20.23
N ALA A 189 11.10 -0.36 -19.98
CA ALA A 189 11.20 -1.80 -19.76
C ALA A 189 10.73 -2.16 -18.33
N VAL A 190 9.43 -2.02 -18.08
CA VAL A 190 8.80 -2.35 -16.79
C VAL A 190 8.32 -3.81 -16.82
N SER A 191 8.47 -4.49 -15.70
CA SER A 191 8.06 -5.88 -15.50
C SER A 191 7.14 -6.01 -14.29
N GLY A 192 6.23 -6.98 -14.31
CA GLY A 192 5.48 -7.39 -13.14
C GLY A 192 6.41 -8.03 -12.11
N THR A 193 6.24 -7.71 -10.82
CA THR A 193 7.05 -8.29 -9.74
C THR A 193 6.26 -9.20 -8.84
N LYS A 194 5.05 -8.78 -8.46
CA LYS A 194 4.21 -9.49 -7.49
C LYS A 194 2.74 -9.36 -7.84
N MET A 195 1.99 -10.44 -7.70
CA MET A 195 0.53 -10.42 -7.79
C MET A 195 -0.07 -10.14 -6.41
N ILE A 196 -1.12 -9.32 -6.34
CA ILE A 196 -1.88 -9.01 -5.13
C ILE A 196 -3.32 -9.43 -5.39
N VAL A 197 -3.85 -10.29 -4.52
CA VAL A 197 -5.18 -10.88 -4.68
C VAL A 197 -5.96 -10.87 -3.37
N PRO A 198 -7.30 -10.81 -3.41
CA PRO A 198 -8.13 -11.06 -2.25
C PRO A 198 -8.07 -12.56 -1.85
N LYS A 199 -8.55 -12.84 -0.65
CA LYS A 199 -8.53 -14.22 -0.09
C LYS A 199 -9.31 -15.22 -0.93
N GLU A 200 -10.32 -14.78 -1.68
CA GLU A 200 -11.16 -15.60 -2.55
C GLU A 200 -10.36 -16.16 -3.75
N LEU A 201 -9.42 -15.37 -4.26
CA LEU A 201 -8.59 -15.73 -5.43
C LEU A 201 -7.28 -16.46 -5.08
N GLN A 202 -6.95 -16.65 -3.79
CA GLN A 202 -5.66 -17.23 -3.36
C GLN A 202 -5.34 -18.58 -4.02
N PHE A 203 -6.34 -19.50 -4.12
CA PHE A 203 -6.11 -20.81 -4.72
C PHE A 203 -6.01 -20.75 -6.26
N THR A 204 -6.61 -19.75 -6.87
CA THR A 204 -6.48 -19.51 -8.31
C THR A 204 -5.10 -18.95 -8.61
N ALA A 205 -4.63 -17.98 -7.82
CA ALA A 205 -3.30 -17.42 -7.93
C ALA A 205 -2.20 -18.49 -7.74
N ASP A 206 -2.33 -19.34 -6.72
CA ASP A 206 -1.40 -20.45 -6.48
C ASP A 206 -1.33 -21.42 -7.68
N ARG A 207 -2.49 -21.83 -8.20
CA ARG A 207 -2.53 -22.70 -9.39
C ARG A 207 -1.92 -22.07 -10.62
N LEU A 208 -2.11 -20.76 -10.83
CA LEU A 208 -1.56 -20.07 -12.00
C LEU A 208 -0.05 -19.84 -11.88
N LEU A 209 0.46 -19.56 -10.68
CA LEU A 209 1.87 -19.21 -10.50
C LEU A 209 2.76 -20.40 -10.12
N GLU A 210 2.24 -21.37 -9.37
CA GLU A 210 3.04 -22.47 -8.82
C GLU A 210 2.88 -23.80 -9.56
N SER A 211 1.87 -23.96 -10.41
CA SER A 211 1.73 -25.17 -11.21
C SER A 211 2.83 -25.32 -12.24
N THR A 212 3.40 -26.52 -12.36
CA THR A 212 4.41 -26.83 -13.39
C THR A 212 3.81 -27.01 -14.79
N LEU A 213 2.57 -27.49 -14.84
CA LEU A 213 1.83 -27.69 -16.07
C LEU A 213 0.66 -26.71 -16.13
N ARG A 214 0.19 -26.45 -17.31
CA ARG A 214 -0.93 -25.57 -17.57
C ARG A 214 -2.18 -26.03 -16.82
N PRO A 215 -2.77 -25.22 -15.92
CA PRO A 215 -3.96 -25.62 -15.18
C PRO A 215 -5.17 -25.77 -16.10
N GLY A 216 -5.96 -26.83 -15.90
CA GLY A 216 -7.24 -27.02 -16.59
C GLY A 216 -7.17 -27.64 -17.98
N THR A 217 -6.01 -28.10 -18.44
CA THR A 217 -5.86 -28.86 -19.71
C THR A 217 -5.52 -30.33 -19.45
N ALA A 218 -5.92 -31.20 -20.37
CA ALA A 218 -5.54 -32.64 -20.36
C ALA A 218 -4.17 -32.87 -21.03
N ASP A 219 -3.63 -31.84 -21.68
CA ASP A 219 -2.35 -31.86 -22.38
C ASP A 219 -1.21 -31.57 -21.45
N ASN A 220 -0.01 -32.03 -21.81
CA ASN A 220 1.21 -31.85 -21.02
C ASN A 220 1.89 -30.50 -21.31
N ASP A 221 1.07 -29.45 -21.45
CA ASP A 221 1.56 -28.10 -21.73
C ASP A 221 2.26 -27.50 -20.52
N ILE A 222 3.35 -26.77 -20.78
CA ILE A 222 4.12 -26.08 -19.75
C ILE A 222 3.38 -24.81 -19.34
N ASN A 223 3.34 -24.51 -18.02
CA ASN A 223 2.92 -23.23 -17.53
C ASN A 223 3.97 -22.16 -17.87
N ALA A 224 3.67 -21.30 -18.85
CA ALA A 224 4.59 -20.30 -19.37
C ALA A 224 4.92 -19.23 -18.32
N VAL A 225 3.94 -18.76 -17.55
CA VAL A 225 4.13 -17.70 -16.54
C VAL A 225 5.15 -18.12 -15.49
N ARG A 226 5.02 -19.33 -14.96
CA ARG A 226 5.97 -19.91 -14.02
C ARG A 226 7.33 -20.18 -14.65
N ASN A 227 7.34 -20.82 -15.81
CA ASN A 227 8.60 -21.23 -16.46
C ASN A 227 9.49 -20.02 -16.85
N MET A 228 8.87 -18.91 -17.22
CA MET A 228 9.56 -17.66 -17.56
C MET A 228 9.91 -16.82 -16.32
N GLY A 229 9.37 -17.16 -15.14
CA GLY A 229 9.58 -16.38 -13.91
C GLY A 229 9.05 -14.95 -14.02
N MET A 230 7.88 -14.76 -14.65
CA MET A 230 7.32 -13.44 -14.95
C MET A 230 6.94 -12.63 -13.72
N LEU A 231 6.69 -13.30 -12.58
CA LEU A 231 6.39 -12.67 -11.28
C LEU A 231 7.36 -13.22 -10.23
N PRO A 232 8.57 -12.66 -10.13
CA PRO A 232 9.65 -13.20 -9.29
C PRO A 232 9.31 -13.21 -7.78
N ASP A 233 8.49 -12.25 -7.30
CA ASP A 233 8.05 -12.17 -5.91
C ASP A 233 6.76 -12.96 -5.64
N GLY A 234 6.27 -13.75 -6.60
CA GLY A 234 5.10 -14.57 -6.49
C GLY A 234 3.80 -13.78 -6.28
N TYR A 235 2.99 -14.21 -5.31
CA TYR A 235 1.73 -13.53 -4.99
C TYR A 235 1.61 -13.23 -3.49
N ALA A 236 0.82 -12.20 -3.16
CA ALA A 236 0.43 -11.84 -1.81
C ALA A 236 -1.09 -11.83 -1.70
N VAL A 237 -1.61 -12.45 -0.64
CA VAL A 237 -3.03 -12.38 -0.30
C VAL A 237 -3.26 -11.20 0.63
N ASN A 238 -4.15 -10.29 0.26
CA ASN A 238 -4.55 -9.18 1.12
C ASN A 238 -5.97 -9.41 1.63
N HIS A 239 -6.10 -9.58 2.96
CA HIS A 239 -7.36 -9.88 3.62
C HIS A 239 -8.30 -8.67 3.75
N PHE A 240 -7.80 -7.47 3.47
CA PHE A 240 -8.53 -6.21 3.59
C PHE A 240 -9.07 -5.69 2.26
N LEU A 241 -8.84 -6.43 1.16
CA LEU A 241 -9.53 -6.18 -0.09
C LEU A 241 -11.00 -6.56 0.05
N THR A 242 -11.87 -5.64 -0.39
CA THR A 242 -13.34 -5.79 -0.29
C THR A 242 -13.94 -6.41 -1.54
N ASP A 243 -13.30 -6.20 -2.68
CA ASP A 243 -13.67 -6.80 -3.93
C ASP A 243 -13.15 -8.24 -3.99
N THR A 244 -13.99 -9.20 -4.39
CA THR A 244 -13.72 -10.63 -4.32
C THR A 244 -13.05 -11.18 -5.58
N ASP A 245 -13.11 -10.46 -6.68
CA ASP A 245 -12.63 -10.84 -8.00
C ASP A 245 -11.62 -9.86 -8.62
N ALA A 246 -11.43 -8.68 -8.02
CA ALA A 246 -10.37 -7.77 -8.40
C ALA A 246 -8.98 -8.35 -8.11
N TRP A 247 -8.05 -8.15 -9.03
CA TRP A 247 -6.67 -8.59 -8.88
C TRP A 247 -5.69 -7.57 -9.44
N PHE A 248 -4.49 -7.55 -8.88
CA PHE A 248 -3.49 -6.54 -9.20
C PHE A 248 -2.12 -7.17 -9.42
N ILE A 249 -1.28 -6.52 -10.24
CA ILE A 249 0.13 -6.85 -10.44
C ILE A 249 0.95 -5.61 -10.08
N LYS A 250 1.75 -5.72 -9.03
CA LYS A 250 2.76 -4.70 -8.71
C LYS A 250 3.90 -4.80 -9.72
N THR A 251 4.39 -3.67 -10.19
CA THR A 251 5.49 -3.59 -11.15
C THR A 251 6.77 -3.07 -10.48
N ASP A 252 7.88 -3.11 -11.21
CA ASP A 252 9.17 -2.54 -10.83
C ASP A 252 9.33 -1.06 -11.23
N ALA A 253 8.25 -0.41 -11.70
CA ALA A 253 8.30 1.00 -12.02
C ALA A 253 8.71 1.84 -10.82
N PRO A 254 9.66 2.77 -10.97
CA PRO A 254 10.09 3.65 -9.90
C PRO A 254 8.94 4.57 -9.47
N ASN A 255 8.92 4.95 -8.21
CA ASN A 255 7.93 5.88 -7.65
C ASN A 255 6.46 5.46 -7.80
N GLY A 256 6.17 4.16 -7.85
CA GLY A 256 4.80 3.64 -7.90
C GLY A 256 4.02 3.90 -6.61
N LEU A 257 3.63 2.81 -5.94
CA LEU A 257 2.87 2.86 -4.68
C LEU A 257 3.79 3.14 -3.48
N LYS A 258 3.52 4.23 -2.75
CA LYS A 258 4.30 4.68 -1.60
C LYS A 258 3.47 4.86 -0.34
N GLY A 259 4.11 4.58 0.79
CA GLY A 259 3.58 4.90 2.11
C GLY A 259 4.58 5.73 2.90
N PHE A 260 4.14 6.82 3.50
CA PHE A 260 4.99 7.70 4.32
C PHE A 260 4.64 7.56 5.79
N ASN A 261 5.64 7.20 6.60
CA ASN A 261 5.53 7.23 8.06
C ASN A 261 6.06 8.57 8.59
N ARG A 262 5.17 9.42 9.12
CA ARG A 262 5.55 10.69 9.75
C ARG A 262 5.89 10.53 11.21
N THR A 263 5.11 9.74 11.93
CA THR A 263 5.31 9.43 13.33
C THR A 263 4.97 7.98 13.55
N ALA A 264 5.97 7.20 13.96
CA ALA A 264 5.75 5.83 14.40
C ALA A 264 4.74 5.81 15.56
N VAL A 265 4.11 4.66 15.78
CA VAL A 265 3.16 4.51 16.87
C VAL A 265 3.79 4.94 18.20
N ARG A 266 3.12 5.83 18.91
CA ARG A 266 3.52 6.31 20.23
C ARG A 266 2.38 6.15 21.18
N THR A 267 2.70 5.67 22.36
CA THR A 267 1.78 5.52 23.47
C THR A 267 2.04 6.59 24.52
N SER A 268 1.03 6.97 25.25
CA SER A 268 1.18 7.83 26.43
C SER A 268 0.06 7.54 27.43
N MET A 269 0.40 7.66 28.72
CA MET A 269 -0.51 7.46 29.84
C MET A 269 -0.56 8.72 30.70
N GLU A 270 -1.75 9.12 31.11
CA GLU A 270 -1.97 10.32 31.92
C GLU A 270 -3.16 10.08 32.86
N GLY A 271 -3.03 10.55 34.09
CA GLY A 271 -4.13 10.57 35.07
C GLY A 271 -4.96 11.85 34.93
N ASP A 272 -6.27 11.72 35.00
CA ASP A 272 -7.20 12.83 35.04
C ASP A 272 -7.40 13.26 36.50
N PHE A 273 -7.09 14.50 36.83
CA PHE A 273 -7.18 15.02 38.20
C PHE A 273 -8.64 15.11 38.67
N ASP A 274 -9.55 15.50 37.80
CA ASP A 274 -10.95 15.75 38.16
C ASP A 274 -11.75 14.48 38.40
N THR A 275 -11.47 13.42 37.61
CA THR A 275 -12.21 12.15 37.69
C THR A 275 -11.42 11.00 38.33
N GLY A 276 -10.11 11.21 38.61
CA GLY A 276 -9.22 10.16 39.11
C GLY A 276 -8.90 9.05 38.11
N ASN A 277 -9.45 9.09 36.92
CA ASN A 277 -9.30 8.05 35.90
C ASN A 277 -7.89 8.08 35.28
N VAL A 278 -7.38 6.91 34.91
CA VAL A 278 -6.15 6.79 34.13
C VAL A 278 -6.51 6.60 32.65
N ARG A 279 -5.93 7.43 31.80
CA ARG A 279 -6.13 7.41 30.34
C ARG A 279 -4.87 6.89 29.66
N TYR A 280 -5.04 5.93 28.75
CA TYR A 280 -3.97 5.42 27.90
C TYR A 280 -4.35 5.60 26.44
N LYS A 281 -3.46 6.22 25.66
CA LYS A 281 -3.67 6.49 24.22
C LYS A 281 -2.52 5.96 23.40
N ALA A 282 -2.85 5.52 22.18
CA ALA A 282 -1.90 5.28 21.10
C ALA A 282 -2.17 6.28 19.97
N ARG A 283 -1.11 6.71 19.29
CA ARG A 283 -1.16 7.64 18.17
C ARG A 283 -0.07 7.33 17.18
N GLU A 284 -0.40 7.40 15.89
CA GLU A 284 0.55 7.35 14.78
C GLU A 284 0.14 8.34 13.67
N ARG A 285 1.07 8.66 12.76
CA ARG A 285 0.80 9.51 11.59
C ARG A 285 1.46 8.91 10.37
N TYR A 286 0.67 8.75 9.31
CA TYR A 286 1.12 8.18 8.04
C TYR A 286 0.21 8.63 6.89
N ALA A 287 0.67 8.37 5.66
CA ALA A 287 -0.12 8.51 4.44
C ALA A 287 0.20 7.35 3.49
N PHE A 288 -0.78 6.91 2.71
CA PHE A 288 -0.63 5.99 1.59
C PHE A 288 -1.10 6.65 0.31
N GLY A 289 -0.50 6.28 -0.82
CA GLY A 289 -0.87 6.78 -2.13
C GLY A 289 0.03 6.25 -3.22
N TRP A 290 0.01 6.91 -4.37
CA TRP A 290 0.84 6.59 -5.51
C TRP A 290 1.33 7.86 -6.20
N SER A 291 2.51 7.80 -6.81
CA SER A 291 3.07 8.90 -7.61
C SER A 291 3.04 8.56 -9.09
N ASP A 292 3.39 7.31 -9.45
CA ASP A 292 3.32 6.83 -10.83
C ASP A 292 2.31 5.68 -10.94
N PRO A 293 1.22 5.83 -11.74
CA PRO A 293 0.25 4.76 -11.97
C PRO A 293 0.85 3.52 -12.66
N ARG A 294 2.03 3.62 -13.30
CA ARG A 294 2.77 2.47 -13.85
C ARG A 294 3.26 1.49 -12.78
N GLY A 295 3.26 1.90 -11.50
CA GLY A 295 3.64 1.06 -10.38
C GLY A 295 2.70 -0.13 -10.10
N ILE A 296 1.52 -0.13 -10.73
CA ILE A 296 0.54 -1.20 -10.61
C ILE A 296 -0.25 -1.38 -11.90
N PHE A 297 -0.70 -2.59 -12.13
CA PHE A 297 -1.67 -2.95 -13.15
C PHE A 297 -2.83 -3.70 -12.47
N GLY A 298 -4.08 -3.44 -12.86
CA GLY A 298 -5.23 -4.05 -12.21
C GLY A 298 -6.32 -4.50 -13.18
N SER A 299 -7.22 -5.33 -12.66
CA SER A 299 -8.51 -5.65 -13.27
C SER A 299 -9.56 -5.75 -12.17
N PRO A 300 -10.74 -5.14 -12.35
CA PRO A 300 -11.81 -5.22 -11.35
C PRO A 300 -12.55 -6.56 -11.34
N GLY A 301 -12.16 -7.52 -12.22
CA GLY A 301 -12.95 -8.73 -12.45
C GLY A 301 -14.09 -8.48 -13.44
N ALA A 302 -14.94 -9.49 -13.69
CA ALA A 302 -16.04 -9.44 -14.66
C ALA A 302 -17.38 -9.85 -14.04
#